data_e2a93901f5a53697fe26f3b7d5c032f1
#
_entry.id   e2a93901f5a53697fe26f3b7d5c032f1
#
_cell.length_a   1.000
_cell.length_b   1.000
_cell.length_c   1.000
_cell.angle_alpha   90.00
_cell.angle_beta   90.00
_cell.angle_gamma   90.00
#
_symmetry.space_group_name_H-M   'P 1'
#
loop_
_entity.id
_entity.type
_entity.pdbx_description
1 polymer ?
#
loop_
_entity_poly.entity_id
_entity_poly.type
_entity_poly.pdbx_seq_one_letter_code
_entity_poly.pdbx_strand_id
1 'polypeptide(L)'
;MSWKASARHGVREAPNGFALVQELLNTRAVMSYAPDLLAGTDDAQWWVTETLGLWSRVSGLPAPTLLLTAADLRSMRRLRGAFEHVVVAGPRPEQPEGALPPADVQVSLVPDGTGWVRVVPTGRGVRWLASALWSEALLAQQAGLWPRLKLCNNQACRAAFFDTSRNNSGVWHDVSTCGNTANLRAFRERRRMLDQEHP
;
A
#
# COMPACT_ATOMS: atom_id res chain seq x y z
N MET A 1 -7.64 -14.71 -10.16
CA MET A 1 -7.63 -13.24 -10.39
C MET A 1 -6.68 -12.63 -9.40
N SER A 2 -5.79 -11.73 -9.81
CA SER A 2 -4.73 -11.18 -8.96
C SER A 2 -4.83 -9.66 -8.87
N TRP A 3 -4.36 -9.10 -7.79
CA TRP A 3 -4.19 -7.66 -7.57
C TRP A 3 -3.07 -7.16 -8.48
N LYS A 4 -3.46 -6.40 -9.51
CA LYS A 4 -2.62 -6.13 -10.68
C LYS A 4 -1.35 -5.33 -10.38
N ALA A 5 -1.44 -4.30 -9.52
CA ALA A 5 -0.28 -3.50 -9.17
C ALA A 5 0.69 -4.29 -8.30
N SER A 6 0.20 -5.10 -7.37
CA SER A 6 1.00 -5.97 -6.50
C SER A 6 1.64 -7.11 -7.28
N ALA A 7 0.92 -7.70 -8.23
CA ALA A 7 1.44 -8.77 -9.08
C ALA A 7 2.67 -8.36 -9.92
N ARG A 8 2.78 -7.07 -10.29
CA ARG A 8 3.96 -6.54 -11.00
C ARG A 8 5.27 -6.71 -10.23
N HIS A 9 5.19 -6.83 -8.92
CA HIS A 9 6.33 -6.96 -8.01
C HIS A 9 6.50 -8.38 -7.49
N GLY A 10 5.66 -9.34 -7.91
CA GLY A 10 5.69 -10.71 -7.41
C GLY A 10 5.43 -10.82 -5.91
N VAL A 11 4.80 -9.81 -5.29
CA VAL A 11 4.55 -9.79 -3.86
C VAL A 11 3.31 -10.59 -3.49
N ARG A 12 3.33 -11.21 -2.30
CA ARG A 12 2.15 -11.84 -1.73
C ARG A 12 1.11 -10.78 -1.36
N GLU A 13 -0.14 -11.08 -1.65
CA GLU A 13 -1.28 -10.24 -1.34
C GLU A 13 -1.53 -10.17 0.18
N ALA A 14 -1.84 -8.98 0.68
CA ALA A 14 -2.35 -8.82 2.03
C ALA A 14 -3.75 -9.48 2.15
N PRO A 15 -4.14 -9.96 3.33
CA PRO A 15 -5.39 -10.69 3.48
C PRO A 15 -6.62 -9.77 3.33
N ASN A 16 -7.70 -10.34 2.80
CA ASN A 16 -9.02 -9.72 2.67
C ASN A 16 -8.99 -8.35 1.96
N GLY A 17 -9.84 -7.43 2.37
CA GLY A 17 -9.90 -6.06 1.84
C GLY A 17 -8.64 -5.25 2.08
N PHE A 18 -7.78 -5.63 3.04
CA PHE A 18 -6.50 -4.96 3.29
C PHE A 18 -5.57 -4.96 2.06
N ALA A 19 -5.73 -5.92 1.15
CA ALA A 19 -5.04 -5.91 -0.13
C ALA A 19 -5.28 -4.64 -0.95
N LEU A 20 -6.40 -3.91 -0.75
CA LEU A 20 -6.67 -2.63 -1.41
C LEU A 20 -5.63 -1.56 -1.06
N VAL A 21 -5.18 -1.52 0.20
CA VAL A 21 -4.14 -0.58 0.65
C VAL A 21 -2.79 -0.94 0.01
N GLN A 22 -2.42 -2.21 0.03
CA GLN A 22 -1.19 -2.69 -0.63
C GLN A 22 -1.21 -2.39 -2.12
N GLU A 23 -2.34 -2.57 -2.77
CA GLU A 23 -2.54 -2.36 -4.19
C GLU A 23 -2.36 -0.89 -4.58
N LEU A 24 -2.92 0.05 -3.79
CA LEU A 24 -2.70 1.48 -3.98
C LEU A 24 -1.21 1.84 -3.87
N LEU A 25 -0.52 1.33 -2.87
CA LEU A 25 0.92 1.58 -2.68
C LEU A 25 1.74 1.09 -3.87
N ASN A 26 1.39 -0.07 -4.42
CA ASN A 26 2.06 -0.70 -5.55
C ASN A 26 1.70 -0.08 -6.92
N THR A 27 0.82 0.92 -6.98
CA THR A 27 0.63 1.71 -8.21
C THR A 27 1.85 2.55 -8.57
N ARG A 28 2.78 2.76 -7.64
CA ARG A 28 4.01 3.53 -7.85
C ARG A 28 4.89 2.93 -8.95
N ALA A 29 5.59 3.80 -9.67
CA ALA A 29 6.65 3.36 -10.57
C ALA A 29 7.79 2.68 -9.80
N VAL A 30 8.31 1.60 -10.36
CA VAL A 30 9.51 0.94 -9.87
C VAL A 30 10.51 0.80 -11.00
N MET A 31 11.53 1.65 -10.98
CA MET A 31 12.61 1.67 -11.96
C MET A 31 12.10 1.57 -13.41
N SER A 32 12.76 0.76 -14.25
CA SER A 32 12.44 0.65 -15.68
C SER A 32 11.35 -0.37 -16.02
N TYR A 33 10.87 -1.18 -15.04
CA TYR A 33 9.98 -2.30 -15.34
C TYR A 33 8.52 -2.11 -14.93
N ALA A 34 8.23 -1.12 -14.10
CA ALA A 34 6.87 -0.89 -13.63
C ALA A 34 6.53 0.61 -13.66
N PRO A 35 5.77 1.10 -14.66
CA PRO A 35 5.34 2.49 -14.72
C PRO A 35 4.39 2.85 -13.59
N ASP A 36 4.29 4.15 -13.25
CA ASP A 36 3.30 4.64 -12.29
C ASP A 36 1.90 4.57 -12.91
N LEU A 37 1.06 3.69 -12.36
CA LEU A 37 -0.32 3.51 -12.84
C LEU A 37 -1.22 4.73 -12.59
N LEU A 38 -0.77 5.69 -11.76
CA LEU A 38 -1.46 6.94 -11.54
C LEU A 38 -0.85 8.10 -12.34
N ALA A 39 0.04 7.84 -13.30
CA ALA A 39 0.62 8.87 -14.15
C ALA A 39 -0.40 9.42 -15.17
N GLY A 40 -1.18 8.53 -15.79
CA GLY A 40 -2.21 8.84 -16.78
C GLY A 40 -3.60 8.35 -16.35
N THR A 41 -4.63 8.95 -16.96
CA THR A 41 -6.03 8.61 -16.66
C THR A 41 -6.41 7.21 -17.11
N ASP A 42 -5.90 6.73 -18.23
CA ASP A 42 -6.30 5.44 -18.81
C ASP A 42 -5.80 4.27 -17.94
N ASP A 43 -4.52 4.29 -17.56
CA ASP A 43 -3.94 3.30 -16.67
C ASP A 43 -4.60 3.32 -15.29
N ALA A 44 -4.85 4.53 -14.75
CA ALA A 44 -5.52 4.69 -13.47
C ALA A 44 -6.97 4.21 -13.51
N GLN A 45 -7.70 4.48 -14.59
CA GLN A 45 -9.08 4.02 -14.80
C GLN A 45 -9.13 2.49 -14.88
N TRP A 46 -8.25 1.90 -15.69
CA TRP A 46 -8.15 0.44 -15.77
C TRP A 46 -7.83 -0.16 -14.40
N TRP A 47 -6.81 0.37 -13.71
CA TRP A 47 -6.42 -0.10 -12.39
C TRP A 47 -7.56 -0.02 -11.37
N VAL A 48 -8.25 1.13 -11.26
CA VAL A 48 -9.31 1.30 -10.26
C VAL A 48 -10.49 0.35 -10.54
N THR A 49 -10.85 0.15 -11.80
CA THR A 49 -11.95 -0.74 -12.20
C THR A 49 -11.67 -2.19 -11.79
N GLU A 50 -10.48 -2.71 -12.13
CA GLU A 50 -10.06 -4.06 -11.76
C GLU A 50 -9.94 -4.24 -10.25
N THR A 51 -9.32 -3.27 -9.58
CA THR A 51 -9.07 -3.28 -8.14
C THR A 51 -10.38 -3.27 -7.33
N LEU A 52 -11.32 -2.40 -7.67
CA LEU A 52 -12.61 -2.33 -6.98
C LEU A 52 -13.47 -3.55 -7.22
N GLY A 53 -13.40 -4.14 -8.41
CA GLY A 53 -14.05 -5.41 -8.69
C GLY A 53 -13.50 -6.57 -7.84
N LEU A 54 -12.18 -6.60 -7.59
CA LEU A 54 -11.55 -7.56 -6.67
C LEU A 54 -11.94 -7.28 -5.22
N TRP A 55 -11.82 -6.03 -4.79
CA TRP A 55 -12.16 -5.63 -3.43
C TRP A 55 -13.62 -5.97 -3.07
N SER A 56 -14.55 -5.68 -3.97
CA SER A 56 -15.97 -6.02 -3.77
C SER A 56 -16.18 -7.52 -3.52
N ARG A 57 -15.46 -8.37 -4.24
CA ARG A 57 -15.54 -9.83 -4.05
C ARG A 57 -14.98 -10.29 -2.71
N VAL A 58 -13.81 -9.75 -2.29
CA VAL A 58 -13.16 -10.20 -1.05
C VAL A 58 -13.77 -9.58 0.20
N SER A 59 -14.30 -8.35 0.11
CA SER A 59 -14.99 -7.67 1.22
C SER A 59 -16.44 -8.09 1.35
N GLY A 60 -17.06 -8.59 0.26
CA GLY A 60 -18.48 -8.84 0.18
C GLY A 60 -19.33 -7.56 0.21
N LEU A 61 -18.73 -6.40 -0.04
CA LEU A 61 -19.40 -5.10 -0.10
C LEU A 61 -19.51 -4.63 -1.56
N PRO A 62 -20.59 -3.93 -1.96
CA PRO A 62 -20.68 -3.36 -3.29
C PRO A 62 -19.66 -2.22 -3.45
N ALA A 63 -18.99 -2.19 -4.60
CA ALA A 63 -18.15 -1.07 -5.00
C ALA A 63 -18.82 -0.25 -6.10
N PRO A 64 -18.77 1.09 -6.05
CA PRO A 64 -19.28 1.93 -7.11
C PRO A 64 -18.37 1.89 -8.35
N THR A 65 -18.93 2.17 -9.51
CA THR A 65 -18.12 2.52 -10.69
C THR A 65 -17.56 3.92 -10.51
N LEU A 66 -16.22 4.03 -10.55
CA LEU A 66 -15.53 5.33 -10.50
C LEU A 66 -15.10 5.73 -11.91
N LEU A 67 -15.44 6.95 -12.30
CA LEU A 67 -14.93 7.59 -13.51
C LEU A 67 -13.90 8.64 -13.07
N LEU A 68 -12.65 8.43 -13.46
CA LEU A 68 -11.53 9.24 -12.99
C LEU A 68 -11.26 10.43 -13.92
N THR A 69 -10.96 11.57 -13.32
CA THR A 69 -10.48 12.78 -13.98
C THR A 69 -9.00 13.03 -13.64
N ALA A 70 -8.35 13.94 -14.35
CA ALA A 70 -6.98 14.35 -14.02
C ALA A 70 -6.87 14.97 -12.59
N ALA A 71 -7.94 15.58 -12.08
CA ALA A 71 -8.00 16.07 -10.70
C ALA A 71 -7.99 14.92 -9.68
N ASP A 72 -8.70 13.83 -10.00
CA ASP A 72 -8.76 12.64 -9.16
C ASP A 72 -7.39 11.98 -9.04
N LEU A 73 -6.60 11.92 -10.10
CA LEU A 73 -5.25 11.36 -10.05
C LEU A 73 -4.35 12.10 -9.05
N ARG A 74 -4.45 13.43 -8.98
CA ARG A 74 -3.71 14.20 -7.98
C ARG A 74 -4.12 13.84 -6.56
N SER A 75 -5.41 13.62 -6.34
CA SER A 75 -5.95 13.22 -5.04
C SER A 75 -5.52 11.78 -4.68
N MET A 76 -5.54 10.86 -5.64
CA MET A 76 -5.09 9.48 -5.45
C MET A 76 -3.59 9.40 -5.15
N ARG A 77 -2.75 10.20 -5.81
CA ARG A 77 -1.31 10.27 -5.50
C ARG A 77 -1.04 10.83 -4.10
N ARG A 78 -1.81 11.86 -3.66
CA ARG A 78 -1.73 12.35 -2.27
C ARG A 78 -2.15 11.27 -1.27
N LEU A 79 -3.23 10.56 -1.57
CA LEU A 79 -3.71 9.46 -0.73
C LEU A 79 -2.67 8.33 -0.64
N ARG A 80 -2.04 7.95 -1.75
CA ARG A 80 -0.93 6.99 -1.75
C ARG A 80 0.24 7.47 -0.88
N GLY A 81 0.65 8.74 -1.00
CA GLY A 81 1.68 9.33 -0.17
C GLY A 81 1.34 9.32 1.32
N ALA A 82 0.09 9.58 1.69
CA ALA A 82 -0.38 9.48 3.07
C ALA A 82 -0.23 8.04 3.61
N PHE A 83 -0.64 7.03 2.85
CA PHE A 83 -0.48 5.63 3.25
C PHE A 83 1.00 5.20 3.31
N GLU A 84 1.85 5.65 2.37
CA GLU A 84 3.29 5.42 2.45
C GLU A 84 3.86 5.93 3.77
N HIS A 85 3.48 7.15 4.17
CA HIS A 85 3.93 7.75 5.42
C HIS A 85 3.46 6.93 6.64
N VAL A 86 2.18 6.56 6.71
CA VAL A 86 1.63 5.77 7.83
C VAL A 86 2.30 4.38 7.92
N VAL A 87 2.58 3.74 6.79
CA VAL A 87 3.27 2.43 6.76
C VAL A 87 4.72 2.57 7.23
N VAL A 88 5.43 3.63 6.83
CA VAL A 88 6.82 3.87 7.25
C VAL A 88 6.91 4.26 8.72
N ALA A 89 6.00 5.12 9.19
CA ALA A 89 5.97 5.53 10.59
C ALA A 89 5.73 4.33 11.54
N GLY A 90 4.91 3.38 11.09
CA GLY A 90 4.51 2.24 11.90
C GLY A 90 3.79 2.66 13.20
N PRO A 91 3.30 1.72 14.00
CA PRO A 91 2.75 2.00 15.32
C PRO A 91 3.89 2.30 16.30
N ARG A 92 4.26 3.56 16.43
CA ARG A 92 5.23 4.04 17.44
C ARG A 92 4.51 4.88 18.48
N PRO A 93 4.48 4.49 19.75
CA PRO A 93 3.79 5.24 20.80
C PRO A 93 4.47 6.57 21.18
N GLU A 94 5.67 6.85 20.71
CA GLU A 94 6.52 7.90 21.28
C GLU A 94 6.86 9.09 20.35
N GLN A 95 6.25 9.23 19.18
CA GLN A 95 6.55 10.37 18.30
C GLN A 95 5.31 11.12 17.82
N PRO A 96 4.92 12.23 18.51
CA PRO A 96 3.91 13.16 18.02
C PRO A 96 4.42 14.08 16.90
N GLU A 97 5.71 14.13 16.63
CA GLU A 97 6.28 14.97 15.57
C GLU A 97 6.07 14.33 14.19
N GLY A 98 5.20 14.96 13.39
CA GLY A 98 4.87 14.51 12.03
C GLY A 98 3.52 13.78 11.92
N ALA A 99 2.61 14.01 12.86
CA ALA A 99 1.24 13.50 12.74
C ALA A 99 0.64 13.91 11.39
N LEU A 100 0.19 12.94 10.61
CA LEU A 100 -0.61 13.22 9.42
C LEU A 100 -1.87 13.98 9.83
N PRO A 101 -2.33 14.93 9.00
CA PRO A 101 -3.63 15.54 9.23
C PRO A 101 -4.70 14.43 9.29
N PRO A 102 -5.73 14.58 10.14
CA PRO A 102 -6.78 13.58 10.23
C PRO A 102 -7.37 13.30 8.85
N ALA A 103 -7.59 12.03 8.55
CA ALA A 103 -8.31 11.64 7.36
C ALA A 103 -9.80 11.87 7.60
N ASP A 104 -10.35 12.95 7.06
CA ASP A 104 -11.79 13.21 7.11
C ASP A 104 -12.49 12.33 6.07
N VAL A 105 -12.83 11.11 6.49
CA VAL A 105 -13.57 10.14 5.68
C VAL A 105 -14.86 9.74 6.39
N GLN A 106 -15.91 9.51 5.62
CA GLN A 106 -17.21 9.10 6.13
C GLN A 106 -17.42 7.61 5.88
N VAL A 107 -17.95 6.92 6.88
CA VAL A 107 -18.35 5.51 6.80
C VAL A 107 -19.74 5.34 7.38
N SER A 108 -20.44 4.30 6.95
CA SER A 108 -21.65 3.83 7.61
C SER A 108 -21.37 2.55 8.39
N LEU A 109 -21.91 2.44 9.60
CA LEU A 109 -21.91 1.22 10.37
C LEU A 109 -23.23 0.51 10.16
N VAL A 110 -23.20 -0.67 9.52
CA VAL A 110 -24.40 -1.39 9.08
C VAL A 110 -24.45 -2.76 9.74
N PRO A 111 -25.47 -3.03 10.59
CA PRO A 111 -25.72 -4.40 11.04
C PRO A 111 -26.08 -5.31 9.86
N ASP A 112 -25.49 -6.50 9.78
CA ASP A 112 -25.66 -7.42 8.66
C ASP A 112 -26.78 -8.46 8.86
N GLY A 113 -27.57 -8.31 9.90
CA GLY A 113 -28.66 -9.24 10.24
C GLY A 113 -28.21 -10.53 10.95
N THR A 114 -26.90 -10.80 11.03
CA THR A 114 -26.33 -11.95 11.78
C THR A 114 -25.79 -11.55 13.15
N GLY A 115 -25.93 -10.27 13.50
CA GLY A 115 -25.40 -9.69 14.73
C GLY A 115 -24.03 -9.02 14.60
N TRP A 116 -23.44 -9.03 13.41
CA TRP A 116 -22.20 -8.30 13.12
C TRP A 116 -22.47 -6.91 12.56
N VAL A 117 -21.59 -5.98 12.90
CA VAL A 117 -21.60 -4.62 12.33
C VAL A 117 -20.49 -4.52 11.30
N ARG A 118 -20.88 -4.10 10.10
CA ARG A 118 -19.94 -3.88 8.98
C ARG A 118 -19.62 -2.41 8.82
N VAL A 119 -18.36 -2.10 8.56
CA VAL A 119 -17.94 -0.76 8.15
C VAL A 119 -18.12 -0.66 6.63
N VAL A 120 -19.01 0.20 6.19
CA VAL A 120 -19.32 0.40 4.78
C VAL A 120 -18.81 1.75 4.31
N PRO A 121 -17.89 1.78 3.33
CA PRO A 121 -17.39 3.04 2.77
C PRO A 121 -18.50 3.87 2.16
N THR A 122 -18.43 5.20 2.33
CA THR A 122 -19.41 6.15 1.79
C THR A 122 -18.73 7.27 1.01
N GLY A 123 -19.53 8.12 0.36
CA GLY A 123 -19.03 9.21 -0.47
C GLY A 123 -19.17 8.94 -1.97
N ARG A 124 -18.48 9.75 -2.78
CA ARG A 124 -18.48 9.65 -4.26
C ARG A 124 -17.05 9.79 -4.81
N GLY A 125 -16.77 9.12 -5.94
CA GLY A 125 -15.48 9.24 -6.61
C GLY A 125 -14.31 8.86 -5.69
N VAL A 126 -13.24 9.63 -5.73
CA VAL A 126 -12.03 9.38 -4.91
C VAL A 126 -12.29 9.51 -3.40
N ARG A 127 -13.33 10.24 -2.98
CA ARG A 127 -13.71 10.28 -1.54
C ARG A 127 -14.22 8.93 -1.07
N TRP A 128 -14.99 8.23 -1.89
CA TRP A 128 -15.41 6.86 -1.59
C TRP A 128 -14.21 5.91 -1.53
N LEU A 129 -13.27 6.02 -2.49
CA LEU A 129 -12.04 5.22 -2.48
C LEU A 129 -11.20 5.49 -1.22
N ALA A 130 -11.08 6.75 -0.81
CA ALA A 130 -10.41 7.12 0.44
C ALA A 130 -11.09 6.49 1.66
N SER A 131 -12.43 6.54 1.71
CA SER A 131 -13.23 5.90 2.76
C SER A 131 -12.97 4.39 2.81
N ALA A 132 -12.96 3.69 1.66
CA ALA A 132 -12.67 2.27 1.60
C ALA A 132 -11.26 1.95 2.10
N LEU A 133 -10.24 2.68 1.64
CA LEU A 133 -8.85 2.49 2.02
C LEU A 133 -8.61 2.70 3.52
N TRP A 134 -9.14 3.79 4.09
CA TRP A 134 -9.00 4.05 5.52
C TRP A 134 -9.78 3.07 6.39
N SER A 135 -10.94 2.59 5.91
CA SER A 135 -11.69 1.53 6.57
C SER A 135 -10.88 0.23 6.63
N GLU A 136 -10.30 -0.19 5.52
CA GLU A 136 -9.47 -1.39 5.47
C GLU A 136 -8.21 -1.26 6.34
N ALA A 137 -7.59 -0.08 6.38
CA ALA A 137 -6.47 0.18 7.27
C ALA A 137 -6.86 0.06 8.75
N LEU A 138 -8.00 0.66 9.15
CA LEU A 138 -8.52 0.56 10.51
C LEU A 138 -8.81 -0.90 10.89
N LEU A 139 -9.52 -1.64 10.01
CA LEU A 139 -9.83 -3.05 10.24
C LEU A 139 -8.56 -3.91 10.34
N ALA A 140 -7.56 -3.64 9.50
CA ALA A 140 -6.26 -4.32 9.56
C ALA A 140 -5.49 -4.00 10.85
N GLN A 141 -5.57 -2.77 11.37
CA GLN A 141 -5.00 -2.40 12.66
C GLN A 141 -5.68 -3.15 13.81
N GLN A 142 -7.01 -3.19 13.82
CA GLN A 142 -7.77 -3.92 14.83
C GLN A 142 -7.49 -5.43 14.81
N ALA A 143 -7.23 -6.00 13.63
CA ALA A 143 -6.86 -7.40 13.46
C ALA A 143 -5.37 -7.69 13.73
N GLY A 144 -4.54 -6.69 14.09
CA GLY A 144 -3.10 -6.85 14.29
C GLY A 144 -2.30 -7.14 13.01
N LEU A 145 -2.89 -6.89 11.84
CA LEU A 145 -2.28 -7.15 10.54
C LEU A 145 -1.43 -5.99 10.02
N TRP A 146 -1.74 -4.77 10.46
CA TRP A 146 -1.10 -3.55 9.99
C TRP A 146 0.44 -3.57 10.03
N PRO A 147 1.11 -4.03 11.10
CA PRO A 147 2.58 -4.03 11.17
C PRO A 147 3.25 -4.96 10.16
N ARG A 148 2.47 -5.83 9.49
CA ARG A 148 2.96 -6.75 8.46
C ARG A 148 2.97 -6.15 7.06
N LEU A 149 2.25 -5.04 6.84
CA LEU A 149 2.35 -4.30 5.59
C LEU A 149 3.58 -3.39 5.67
N LYS A 150 4.53 -3.61 4.78
CA LYS A 150 5.83 -2.94 4.77
C LYS A 150 6.19 -2.44 3.38
N LEU A 151 7.10 -1.49 3.32
CA LEU A 151 7.75 -1.09 2.08
C LEU A 151 9.13 -1.71 2.00
N CYS A 152 9.48 -2.26 0.84
CA CYS A 152 10.79 -2.83 0.60
C CYS A 152 11.89 -1.81 0.92
N ASN A 153 12.88 -2.22 1.72
CA ASN A 153 13.96 -1.34 2.17
C ASN A 153 14.95 -0.95 1.05
N ASN A 154 14.86 -1.60 -0.12
CA ASN A 154 15.58 -1.14 -1.30
C ASN A 154 14.93 0.14 -1.83
N GLN A 155 15.62 1.28 -1.67
CA GLN A 155 15.11 2.60 -2.05
C GLN A 155 14.74 2.71 -3.55
N ALA A 156 15.38 1.92 -4.39
CA ALA A 156 15.05 1.87 -5.82
C ALA A 156 13.80 1.01 -6.11
N CYS A 157 13.33 0.23 -5.15
CA CYS A 157 12.19 -0.66 -5.29
C CYS A 157 10.94 -0.09 -4.56
N ARG A 158 10.99 -0.03 -3.24
CA ARG A 158 9.90 0.47 -2.39
C ARG A 158 8.55 -0.25 -2.58
N ALA A 159 8.55 -1.45 -3.18
CA ALA A 159 7.32 -2.24 -3.31
C ALA A 159 6.69 -2.51 -1.94
N ALA A 160 5.39 -2.33 -1.84
CA ALA A 160 4.62 -2.69 -0.65
C ALA A 160 4.40 -4.20 -0.63
N PHE A 161 4.78 -4.84 0.46
CA PHE A 161 4.63 -6.28 0.63
C PHE A 161 4.05 -6.64 1.98
N PHE A 162 3.32 -7.75 2.03
CA PHE A 162 2.79 -8.30 3.27
C PHE A 162 3.78 -9.32 3.83
N ASP A 163 4.38 -9.01 4.97
CA ASP A 163 5.36 -9.88 5.63
C ASP A 163 4.67 -11.08 6.27
N THR A 164 4.89 -12.26 5.69
CA THR A 164 4.36 -13.52 6.19
C THR A 164 5.35 -14.30 7.05
N SER A 165 6.54 -13.72 7.33
CA SER A 165 7.51 -14.36 8.19
C SER A 165 6.98 -14.52 9.62
N ARG A 166 7.44 -15.56 10.31
CA ARG A 166 6.98 -15.88 11.67
C ARG A 166 7.19 -14.71 12.63
N ASN A 167 8.34 -14.06 12.55
CA ASN A 167 8.76 -13.02 13.49
C ASN A 167 8.50 -11.60 12.97
N ASN A 168 7.77 -11.45 11.86
CA ASN A 168 7.54 -10.16 11.22
C ASN A 168 8.86 -9.37 10.96
N SER A 169 9.91 -10.07 10.53
CA SER A 169 11.27 -9.54 10.38
C SER A 169 11.66 -9.26 8.93
N GLY A 170 10.76 -9.48 7.97
CA GLY A 170 11.00 -9.20 6.56
C GLY A 170 11.25 -7.72 6.33
N VAL A 171 12.35 -7.39 5.63
CA VAL A 171 12.73 -6.01 5.25
C VAL A 171 12.75 -5.82 3.73
N TRP A 172 12.71 -6.93 2.99
CA TRP A 172 12.71 -6.97 1.53
C TRP A 172 11.46 -7.71 1.04
N HIS A 173 10.86 -7.21 -0.04
CA HIS A 173 9.78 -7.96 -0.68
C HIS A 173 10.30 -9.26 -1.32
N ASP A 174 11.55 -9.25 -1.76
CA ASP A 174 12.28 -10.39 -2.29
C ASP A 174 13.77 -10.28 -1.89
N VAL A 175 14.25 -11.27 -1.16
CA VAL A 175 15.64 -11.32 -0.68
C VAL A 175 16.60 -11.55 -1.83
N SER A 176 16.22 -12.37 -2.82
CA SER A 176 17.09 -12.75 -3.93
C SER A 176 17.41 -11.57 -4.86
N THR A 177 16.49 -10.66 -5.04
CA THR A 177 16.65 -9.48 -5.89
C THR A 177 17.01 -8.24 -5.09
N CYS A 178 16.17 -7.82 -4.16
CA CYS A 178 16.35 -6.59 -3.41
C CYS A 178 17.36 -6.72 -2.27
N GLY A 179 17.35 -7.84 -1.55
CA GLY A 179 18.31 -8.11 -0.47
C GLY A 179 19.75 -8.21 -0.98
N ASN A 180 19.96 -9.00 -2.02
CA ASN A 180 21.29 -9.16 -2.64
C ASN A 180 21.82 -7.84 -3.20
N THR A 181 20.98 -7.04 -3.86
CA THR A 181 21.35 -5.73 -4.38
C THR A 181 21.79 -4.78 -3.27
N ALA A 182 21.06 -4.75 -2.16
CA ALA A 182 21.39 -3.91 -1.01
C ALA A 182 22.72 -4.35 -0.34
N ASN A 183 22.88 -5.66 -0.14
CA ASN A 183 24.10 -6.23 0.45
C ASN A 183 25.34 -5.93 -0.43
N LEU A 184 25.19 -6.03 -1.75
CA LEU A 184 26.27 -5.73 -2.69
C LEU A 184 26.65 -4.23 -2.67
N ARG A 185 25.67 -3.33 -2.57
CA ARG A 185 25.92 -1.90 -2.42
C ARG A 185 26.67 -1.60 -1.11
N ALA A 186 26.18 -2.13 0.01
CA ALA A 186 26.80 -1.95 1.31
C ALA A 186 28.23 -2.52 1.36
N PHE A 187 28.50 -3.65 0.68
CA PHE A 187 29.83 -4.22 0.56
C PHE A 187 30.78 -3.30 -0.24
N ARG A 188 30.33 -2.80 -1.39
CA ARG A 188 31.12 -1.89 -2.23
C ARG A 188 31.43 -0.57 -1.52
N GLU A 189 30.50 -0.07 -0.73
CA GLU A 189 30.66 1.17 0.02
C GLU A 189 31.69 1.01 1.15
N ARG A 190 31.59 -0.08 1.93
CA ARG A 190 32.59 -0.40 2.95
C ARG A 190 33.99 -0.57 2.34
N ARG A 191 34.12 -1.23 1.19
CA ARG A 191 35.41 -1.41 0.53
C ARG A 191 36.01 -0.07 0.07
N ARG A 192 35.20 0.84 -0.48
CA ARG A 192 35.65 2.19 -0.85
C ARG A 192 36.15 3.00 0.34
N MET A 193 35.49 2.90 1.49
CA MET A 193 35.94 3.58 2.72
C MET A 193 37.29 3.04 3.18
N LEU A 194 37.47 1.73 3.18
CA LEU A 194 38.77 1.11 3.55
C LEU A 194 39.90 1.50 2.58
N ASP A 195 39.62 1.55 1.27
CA ASP A 195 40.63 1.97 0.26
C ASP A 195 41.00 3.48 0.38
N GLN A 196 40.15 4.30 1.01
CA GLN A 196 40.44 5.73 1.28
C GLN A 196 41.21 5.96 2.58
N GLU A 197 41.15 5.03 3.54
CA GLU A 197 41.87 5.11 4.81
C GLU A 197 43.31 4.56 4.70
N HIS A 198 43.66 3.89 3.58
CA HIS A 198 44.98 3.32 3.33
C HIS A 198 45.44 3.72 1.91
N PRO A 199 45.83 5.01 1.67
CA PRO A 199 46.32 5.47 0.37
C PRO A 199 47.72 4.98 0.07
#